data_360ba3f368106b2a71de5f8554d8e448
#
_entry.id   360ba3f368106b2a71de5f8554d8e448
#
_cell.length_a   1.000
_cell.length_b   1.000
_cell.length_c   1.000
_cell.angle_alpha   90.00
_cell.angle_beta   90.00
_cell.angle_gamma   90.00
#
_symmetry.space_group_name_H-M   'P 1'
#
loop_
_entity.id
_entity.type
_entity.pdbx_description
1 polymer ?
#
loop_
_entity_poly.entity_id
_entity_poly.type
_entity_poly.pdbx_seq_one_letter_code
_entity_poly.pdbx_strand_id
1 'polypeptide(L)' 'MDLSKYDLEIKHHVFIQALKRGINPDLIEDTLRKGSIARYGKHGVKFVNHGSKRTIICVGQIIGTTIKIFTIEEGN' A
#
# COMPACT_ATOMS: atom_id res chain seq x y z
N MET A 1 3.16 -2.19 13.40
CA MET A 1 1.69 -2.19 13.33
C MET A 1 1.21 -3.60 13.05
N ASP A 2 0.20 -4.03 13.75
CA ASP A 2 -0.37 -5.36 13.55
C ASP A 2 -1.52 -5.26 12.54
N LEU A 3 -1.23 -5.63 11.30
CA LEU A 3 -2.22 -5.54 10.22
C LEU A 3 -3.37 -6.53 10.36
N SER A 4 -3.21 -7.55 11.20
CA SER A 4 -4.28 -8.54 11.40
C SER A 4 -5.52 -7.93 12.05
N LYS A 5 -5.37 -6.77 12.69
CA LYS A 5 -6.48 -6.07 13.34
C LYS A 5 -7.21 -5.10 12.42
N TYR A 6 -6.77 -4.98 11.17
CA TYR A 6 -7.34 -4.04 10.22
C TYR A 6 -7.91 -4.76 9.01
N ASP A 7 -8.98 -4.20 8.47
CA ASP A 7 -9.49 -4.60 7.16
C ASP A 7 -8.78 -3.77 6.11
N LEU A 8 -8.32 -4.41 5.06
CA LEU A 8 -7.60 -3.74 4.00
C LEU A 8 -8.53 -3.55 2.81
N GLU A 9 -8.62 -2.31 2.31
CA GLU A 9 -9.47 -1.98 1.18
C GLU A 9 -8.65 -1.26 0.13
N ILE A 10 -8.59 -1.83 -1.08
CA ILE A 10 -7.93 -1.21 -2.22
C ILE A 10 -9.00 -0.89 -3.24
N LYS A 11 -9.13 0.38 -3.61
CA LYS A 11 -10.12 0.76 -4.60
C LYS A 11 -9.80 0.10 -5.93
N HIS A 12 -10.85 -0.36 -6.62
CA HIS A 12 -10.69 -1.13 -7.85
C HIS A 12 -9.85 -0.39 -8.90
N HIS A 13 -10.11 0.90 -9.12
CA HIS A 13 -9.38 1.66 -10.12
C HIS A 13 -7.89 1.83 -9.78
N VAL A 14 -7.57 1.88 -8.48
CA VAL A 14 -6.18 1.96 -8.02
C VAL A 14 -5.45 0.67 -8.35
N PHE A 15 -6.10 -0.45 -8.10
CA PHE A 15 -5.56 -1.77 -8.41
C PHE A 15 -5.32 -1.93 -9.92
N ILE A 16 -6.30 -1.53 -10.73
CA ILE A 16 -6.19 -1.61 -12.19
C ILE A 16 -5.05 -0.74 -12.71
N GLN A 17 -4.92 0.48 -12.18
CA GLN A 17 -3.83 1.37 -12.57
C GLN A 17 -2.46 0.79 -12.22
N ALA A 18 -2.35 0.16 -11.06
CA ALA A 18 -1.11 -0.49 -10.65
C ALA A 18 -0.74 -1.61 -11.63
N LEU A 19 -1.71 -2.43 -12.02
CA LEU A 19 -1.48 -3.49 -13.00
C LEU A 19 -0.99 -2.93 -14.34
N LYS A 20 -1.55 -1.81 -14.78
CA LYS A 20 -1.14 -1.16 -16.03
C LYS A 20 0.30 -0.65 -15.97
N ARG A 21 0.80 -0.35 -14.78
CA ARG A 21 2.18 0.09 -14.58
C ARG A 21 3.15 -1.05 -14.36
N GLY A 22 2.67 -2.29 -14.48
CA GLY A 22 3.50 -3.47 -14.27
C GLY A 22 3.70 -3.83 -12.81
N ILE A 23 2.89 -3.30 -11.91
CA ILE A 23 2.92 -3.66 -10.49
C ILE A 23 1.91 -4.79 -10.30
N ASN A 24 2.41 -6.01 -10.14
CA ASN A 24 1.51 -7.16 -10.04
C ASN A 24 0.95 -7.32 -8.61
N PRO A 25 -0.12 -8.13 -8.44
CA PRO A 25 -0.75 -8.30 -7.13
C PRO A 25 0.19 -8.81 -6.05
N ASP A 26 1.16 -9.66 -6.40
CA ASP A 26 2.11 -10.19 -5.41
C ASP A 26 2.99 -9.09 -4.84
N LEU A 27 3.41 -8.12 -5.67
CA LEU A 27 4.19 -6.99 -5.20
C LEU A 27 3.37 -6.09 -4.29
N ILE A 28 2.10 -5.90 -4.60
CA ILE A 28 1.19 -5.12 -3.76
C ILE A 28 1.02 -5.79 -2.40
N GLU A 29 0.76 -7.10 -2.41
CA GLU A 29 0.59 -7.85 -1.17
C GLU A 29 1.86 -7.83 -0.33
N ASP A 30 3.02 -8.04 -0.94
CA ASP A 30 4.29 -7.99 -0.21
C ASP A 30 4.53 -6.63 0.41
N THR A 31 4.20 -5.55 -0.31
CA THR A 31 4.37 -4.20 0.21
C THR A 31 3.51 -3.98 1.46
N LEU A 32 2.27 -4.45 1.43
CA LEU A 32 1.36 -4.28 2.56
C LEU A 32 1.73 -5.17 3.75
N ARG A 33 2.31 -6.35 3.50
CA ARG A 33 2.65 -7.29 4.56
C ARG A 33 4.04 -7.08 5.14
N LYS A 34 5.02 -6.76 4.30
CA LYS A 34 6.43 -6.72 4.68
C LYS A 34 7.07 -5.34 4.60
N GLY A 35 6.39 -4.39 3.95
CA GLY A 35 6.93 -3.07 3.78
C GLY A 35 7.06 -2.29 5.08
N SER A 36 7.91 -1.27 5.05
CA SER A 36 8.01 -0.33 6.15
C SER A 36 6.76 0.53 6.20
N ILE A 37 6.29 0.83 7.40
CA ILE A 37 5.07 1.60 7.60
C ILE A 37 5.42 2.96 8.18
N ALA A 38 4.96 4.03 7.53
CA ALA A 38 5.10 5.39 8.04
C ALA A 38 3.71 5.99 8.21
N ARG A 39 3.53 6.73 9.30
CA ARG A 39 2.27 7.43 9.58
C ARG A 39 2.48 8.91 9.34
N TYR A 40 1.48 9.58 8.79
CA TYR A 40 1.52 11.02 8.60
C TYR A 40 0.14 11.62 8.78
N GLY A 41 0.08 12.84 9.32
CA GLY A 41 -1.19 13.46 9.64
C GLY A 41 -1.96 12.65 10.67
N LYS A 42 -3.27 12.82 10.71
CA LYS A 42 -4.12 12.09 11.66
C LYS A 42 -4.41 10.66 11.22
N HIS A 43 -4.59 10.45 9.93
CA HIS A 43 -5.06 9.17 9.41
C HIS A 43 -4.19 8.61 8.30
N GLY A 44 -3.22 9.35 7.80
CA GLY A 44 -2.40 8.92 6.69
C GLY A 44 -1.47 7.77 7.04
N VAL A 45 -1.29 6.85 6.09
CA VAL A 45 -0.39 5.72 6.24
C VAL A 45 0.27 5.45 4.90
N LYS A 46 1.55 5.11 4.94
CA LYS A 46 2.33 4.78 3.76
C LYS A 46 3.07 3.48 4.01
N PHE A 47 2.98 2.58 3.05
CA PHE A 47 3.70 1.31 3.07
C PHE A 47 4.76 1.37 1.98
N VAL A 48 6.01 1.13 2.32
CA VAL A 48 7.13 1.20 1.38
C VAL A 48 7.87 -0.13 1.38
N ASN A 49 8.00 -0.72 0.20
CA ASN A 49 8.74 -1.97 0.02
C ASN A 49 9.90 -1.71 -0.95
N HIS A 50 11.12 -1.75 -0.42
CA HIS A 50 12.33 -1.59 -1.21
C HIS A 50 12.75 -2.96 -1.75
N GLY A 51 12.28 -3.27 -2.95
CA GLY A 51 12.71 -4.50 -3.62
C GLY A 51 14.08 -4.34 -4.26
N SER A 52 14.57 -5.42 -4.85
CA SER A 52 15.90 -5.43 -5.46
C SER A 52 16.01 -4.51 -6.67
N LYS A 53 14.93 -4.32 -7.41
CA LYS A 53 14.91 -3.50 -8.63
C LYS A 53 13.88 -2.38 -8.59
N ARG A 54 12.93 -2.45 -7.67
CA ARG A 54 11.78 -1.55 -7.63
C ARG A 54 11.43 -1.22 -6.19
N THR A 55 10.99 0.00 -5.98
CA THR A 55 10.40 0.42 -4.71
C THR A 55 8.90 0.62 -4.94
N ILE A 56 8.08 -0.09 -4.20
CA ILE A 56 6.62 0.02 -4.31
C ILE A 56 6.10 0.76 -3.10
N ILE A 57 5.25 1.74 -3.34
CA ILE A 57 4.70 2.60 -2.30
C ILE A 57 3.17 2.56 -2.36
N CYS A 58 2.54 2.14 -1.27
CA CYS A 58 1.10 2.16 -1.12
C CYS A 58 0.73 3.26 -0.13
N VAL A 59 -0.11 4.19 -0.55
CA VAL A 59 -0.52 5.34 0.27
C VAL A 59 -2.00 5.25 0.54
N GLY A 60 -2.38 5.44 1.80
CA GLY A 60 -3.78 5.35 2.17
C GLY A 60 -4.08 6.05 3.48
N GLN A 61 -5.24 5.69 4.04
CA GLN A 61 -5.69 6.24 5.31
C GLN A 61 -6.25 5.12 6.18
N ILE A 62 -6.07 5.27 7.50
CA ILE A 62 -6.70 4.40 8.47
C ILE A 62 -7.94 5.10 8.99
N ILE A 63 -9.10 4.49 8.78
CA ILE A 63 -10.38 5.01 9.25
C ILE A 63 -11.01 3.91 10.11
N GLY A 64 -11.06 4.13 11.42
CA GLY A 64 -11.49 3.09 12.34
C GLY A 64 -10.57 1.89 12.28
N THR A 65 -11.11 0.74 11.87
CA THR A 65 -10.34 -0.50 11.70
C THR A 65 -10.08 -0.83 10.24
N THR A 66 -10.31 0.12 9.33
CA THR A 66 -10.13 -0.09 7.91
C THR A 66 -8.96 0.75 7.39
N ILE A 67 -8.07 0.11 6.64
CA ILE A 67 -7.01 0.80 5.91
C ILE A 67 -7.45 0.88 4.45
N LYS A 68 -7.65 2.11 3.96
CA LYS A 68 -8.06 2.34 2.57
C LYS A 68 -6.86 2.82 1.78
N ILE A 69 -6.50 2.07 0.75
CA ILE A 69 -5.38 2.42 -0.13
C ILE A 69 -5.91 3.23 -1.32
N PHE A 70 -5.40 4.43 -1.47
CA PHE A 70 -5.82 5.36 -2.52
C PHE A 70 -4.85 5.42 -3.70
N THR A 71 -3.59 5.13 -3.46
CA THR A 71 -2.55 5.27 -4.47
C THR A 71 -1.53 4.16 -4.31
N ILE A 72 -1.13 3.56 -5.43
CA ILE A 72 -0.04 2.59 -5.47
C ILE A 72 0.94 3.11 -6.52
N GLU A 73 2.16 3.37 -6.10
CA GLU A 73 3.18 4.00 -6.92
C GLU A 73 4.47 3.21 -6.92
N GLU A 74 5.29 3.47 -7.93
CA GLU A 74 6.66 3.00 -7.96
C GLU A 74 7.58 4.18 -7.71
N GLY A 75 8.43 4.07 -6.69
CA GLY A 75 9.43 5.07 -6.39
C GLY A 75 10.80 4.62 -6.86
N ASN A 76 11.74 5.53 -6.83
CA ASN A 76 13.14 5.23 -7.16
C ASN A 76 13.97 5.07 -5.88
#